data_e4e493404ef26422a97c72bb8bc50a5a
#
_entry.id   e4e493404ef26422a97c72bb8bc50a5a
#
_cell.length_a   1.000
_cell.length_b   1.000
_cell.length_c   1.000
_cell.angle_alpha   90.00
_cell.angle_beta   90.00
_cell.angle_gamma   90.00
#
_symmetry.space_group_name_H-M   'P 1'
#
loop_
_entity.id
_entity.type
_entity.pdbx_description
1 polymer ?
#
loop_
_entity_poly.entity_id
_entity_poly.type
_entity_poly.pdbx_seq_one_letter_code
_entity_poly.pdbx_strand_id
1 'polypeptide(L)'
;MFQLLTVLISFAAVPLLGKLKLDLGPSLVATAIIMALLNSLGIGDIFQIFIAIFDPEKSSLNTVLVVAMVGAIGALLKIYGILDKLVDGLSELISDRRILTIIVPAIFGTLNIPGGAALSAPFVYSIGEEMNIEKPKRAASNLVFRHLAMFVLPYSNSLLVAASITGIAVGSLISVNVFFAFAMIIVGCFLYLRKCDNAKRTGPKTQSTSASLKQVLIYGSPIYACILLFMITGIPLYICMIGSVIIIYILSPKEGFFQNFAKSINIKTIIAVIGVFMIQGVVEQLAGLAGLFQQMFATGTLVLPALMLSSFFFGLITGFHMASLSMVLPMLMTLDLGMGQMLAYMYFTYCWAFMGYYFSPLHMCQIFTCEYMDVTIKDLYKAYAPLMVASTIFLFVSFFVFNQFLPMIFG
;
A
#
# COMPACT_ATOMS: atom_id res chain seq x y z
N MET A 1 -4.70 -10.05 -28.92
CA MET A 1 -5.10 -8.64 -29.16
C MET A 1 -6.50 -8.29 -28.68
N PHE A 2 -7.56 -9.06 -29.04
CA PHE A 2 -8.94 -8.79 -28.61
C PHE A 2 -9.07 -8.75 -27.07
N GLN A 3 -8.60 -9.77 -26.35
CA GLN A 3 -8.67 -9.81 -24.88
C GLN A 3 -7.89 -8.68 -24.19
N LEU A 4 -6.76 -8.24 -24.74
CA LEU A 4 -6.06 -7.08 -24.23
C LEU A 4 -6.91 -5.80 -24.37
N LEU A 5 -7.55 -5.63 -25.53
CA LEU A 5 -8.44 -4.48 -25.77
C LEU A 5 -9.65 -4.49 -24.82
N THR A 6 -10.29 -5.64 -24.62
CA THR A 6 -11.42 -5.77 -23.69
C THR A 6 -11.03 -5.47 -22.25
N VAL A 7 -9.85 -5.90 -21.82
CA VAL A 7 -9.28 -5.56 -20.52
C VAL A 7 -9.10 -4.04 -20.39
N LEU A 8 -8.44 -3.38 -21.34
CA LEU A 8 -8.24 -1.93 -21.33
C LEU A 8 -9.56 -1.15 -21.30
N ILE A 9 -10.54 -1.56 -22.13
CA ILE A 9 -11.89 -0.96 -22.15
C ILE A 9 -12.59 -1.13 -20.81
N SER A 10 -12.53 -2.33 -20.21
CA SER A 10 -13.16 -2.60 -18.91
C SER A 10 -12.59 -1.71 -17.82
N PHE A 11 -11.28 -1.45 -17.84
CA PHE A 11 -10.65 -0.57 -16.86
C PHE A 11 -10.95 0.92 -17.06
N ALA A 12 -11.24 1.35 -18.28
CA ALA A 12 -11.77 2.69 -18.51
C ALA A 12 -13.11 2.93 -17.79
N ALA A 13 -13.82 1.85 -17.44
CA ALA A 13 -15.05 1.96 -16.63
C ALA A 13 -14.76 2.47 -15.21
N VAL A 14 -13.62 2.18 -14.58
CA VAL A 14 -13.32 2.61 -13.19
C VAL A 14 -13.43 4.14 -13.02
N PRO A 15 -12.70 4.97 -13.77
CA PRO A 15 -12.82 6.42 -13.64
C PRO A 15 -14.18 6.94 -14.12
N LEU A 16 -14.85 6.29 -15.07
CA LEU A 16 -16.19 6.66 -15.53
C LEU A 16 -17.23 6.43 -14.43
N LEU A 17 -17.19 5.26 -13.78
CA LEU A 17 -18.07 4.94 -12.64
C LEU A 17 -17.79 5.85 -11.44
N GLY A 18 -16.52 6.21 -11.21
CA GLY A 18 -16.15 7.23 -10.22
C GLY A 18 -16.77 8.61 -10.47
N LYS A 19 -16.85 9.06 -11.74
CA LYS A 19 -17.57 10.28 -12.10
C LYS A 19 -19.09 10.19 -11.81
N LEU A 20 -19.65 8.99 -11.85
CA LEU A 20 -21.04 8.71 -11.44
C LEU A 20 -21.19 8.57 -9.92
N LYS A 21 -20.17 8.94 -9.15
CA LYS A 21 -20.13 8.87 -7.68
C LYS A 21 -20.23 7.45 -7.11
N LEU A 22 -19.89 6.44 -7.90
CA LEU A 22 -19.78 5.08 -7.40
C LEU A 22 -18.46 4.93 -6.63
N ASP A 23 -18.53 4.35 -5.43
CA ASP A 23 -17.34 4.04 -4.65
C ASP A 23 -16.40 3.07 -5.40
N LEU A 24 -15.10 3.09 -5.06
CA LEU A 24 -14.07 2.28 -5.73
C LEU A 24 -14.40 0.78 -5.71
N GLY A 25 -14.86 0.26 -4.57
CA GLY A 25 -15.18 -1.17 -4.43
C GLY A 25 -16.22 -1.65 -5.45
N PRO A 26 -17.45 -1.09 -5.45
CA PRO A 26 -18.44 -1.37 -6.48
C PRO A 26 -17.96 -1.13 -7.90
N SER A 27 -17.11 -0.12 -8.14
CA SER A 27 -16.52 0.15 -9.46
C SER A 27 -15.61 -0.98 -9.92
N LEU A 28 -14.79 -1.55 -9.03
CA LEU A 28 -13.92 -2.70 -9.34
C LEU A 28 -14.73 -3.99 -9.60
N VAL A 29 -15.78 -4.23 -8.80
CA VAL A 29 -16.68 -5.37 -9.02
C VAL A 29 -17.38 -5.22 -10.38
N ALA A 30 -17.92 -4.05 -10.70
CA ALA A 30 -18.54 -3.78 -11.99
C ALA A 30 -17.53 -3.96 -13.15
N THR A 31 -16.30 -3.50 -12.97
CA THR A 31 -15.21 -3.68 -13.95
C THR A 31 -14.93 -5.16 -14.19
N ALA A 32 -14.87 -6.00 -13.14
CA ALA A 32 -14.70 -7.44 -13.28
C ALA A 32 -15.84 -8.09 -14.08
N ILE A 33 -17.09 -7.70 -13.78
CA ILE A 33 -18.27 -8.19 -14.49
C ILE A 33 -18.24 -7.76 -15.97
N ILE A 34 -17.97 -6.49 -16.25
CA ILE A 34 -17.85 -5.98 -17.63
C ILE A 34 -16.76 -6.74 -18.39
N MET A 35 -15.60 -6.95 -17.78
CA MET A 35 -14.48 -7.69 -18.35
C MET A 35 -14.86 -9.13 -18.66
N ALA A 36 -15.55 -9.82 -17.76
CA ALA A 36 -16.02 -11.17 -17.94
C ALA A 36 -16.99 -11.27 -19.13
N LEU A 37 -18.00 -10.40 -19.17
CA LEU A 37 -19.01 -10.38 -20.24
C LEU A 37 -18.41 -10.05 -21.61
N LEU A 38 -17.50 -9.09 -21.70
CA LEU A 38 -16.79 -8.74 -22.93
C LEU A 38 -15.92 -9.90 -23.46
N ASN A 39 -15.51 -10.81 -22.60
CA ASN A 39 -14.73 -12.00 -22.94
C ASN A 39 -15.58 -13.28 -23.00
N SER A 40 -16.91 -13.15 -23.09
CA SER A 40 -17.88 -14.26 -23.25
C SER A 40 -17.90 -15.25 -22.09
N LEU A 41 -17.51 -14.83 -20.88
CA LEU A 41 -17.71 -15.63 -19.67
C LEU A 41 -19.18 -15.60 -19.27
N GLY A 42 -19.72 -16.76 -18.90
CA GLY A 42 -21.10 -16.89 -18.45
C GLY A 42 -21.32 -16.36 -17.03
N ILE A 43 -22.59 -16.15 -16.66
CA ILE A 43 -22.98 -15.78 -15.30
C ILE A 43 -22.50 -16.83 -14.28
N GLY A 44 -22.53 -18.11 -14.66
CA GLY A 44 -22.03 -19.23 -13.85
C GLY A 44 -20.53 -19.07 -13.53
N ASP A 45 -19.72 -18.67 -14.52
CA ASP A 45 -18.27 -18.48 -14.33
C ASP A 45 -18.00 -17.32 -13.39
N ILE A 46 -18.72 -16.20 -13.54
CA ILE A 46 -18.62 -15.03 -12.66
C ILE A 46 -18.97 -15.41 -11.22
N PHE A 47 -20.02 -16.21 -11.03
CA PHE A 47 -20.42 -16.68 -9.72
C PHE A 47 -19.39 -17.63 -9.10
N GLN A 48 -18.80 -18.53 -9.89
CA GLN A 48 -17.71 -19.40 -9.43
C GLN A 48 -16.46 -18.61 -9.02
N ILE A 49 -16.08 -17.58 -9.80
CA ILE A 49 -14.99 -16.67 -9.45
C ILE A 49 -15.28 -15.99 -8.10
N PHE A 50 -16.50 -15.49 -7.90
CA PHE A 50 -16.90 -14.83 -6.65
C PHE A 50 -16.84 -15.79 -5.45
N ILE A 51 -17.39 -17.00 -5.55
CA ILE A 51 -17.38 -17.99 -4.46
C ILE A 51 -15.96 -18.43 -4.14
N ALA A 52 -15.11 -18.60 -5.15
CA ALA A 52 -13.72 -19.00 -4.97
C ALA A 52 -12.89 -18.04 -4.10
N ILE A 53 -13.32 -16.77 -3.93
CA ILE A 53 -12.68 -15.82 -3.02
C ILE A 53 -12.81 -16.24 -1.56
N PHE A 54 -13.93 -16.89 -1.21
CA PHE A 54 -14.26 -17.31 0.15
C PHE A 54 -13.85 -18.74 0.46
N ASP A 55 -13.10 -19.38 -0.43
CA ASP A 55 -12.55 -20.72 -0.21
C ASP A 55 -11.50 -20.68 0.93
N PRO A 56 -11.70 -21.45 2.03
CA PRO A 56 -10.77 -21.44 3.16
C PRO A 56 -9.34 -21.92 2.81
N GLU A 57 -9.18 -22.69 1.74
CA GLU A 57 -7.89 -23.18 1.28
C GLU A 57 -7.13 -22.12 0.47
N LYS A 58 -7.83 -21.07 0.02
CA LYS A 58 -7.24 -19.99 -0.77
C LYS A 58 -6.78 -18.82 0.12
N SER A 59 -5.68 -18.22 -0.28
CA SER A 59 -5.11 -17.04 0.37
C SER A 59 -5.98 -15.78 0.24
N SER A 60 -6.94 -15.76 -0.69
CA SER A 60 -7.88 -14.65 -0.90
C SER A 60 -8.76 -14.39 0.33
N LEU A 61 -9.36 -15.43 0.94
CA LEU A 61 -10.15 -15.27 2.16
C LEU A 61 -9.31 -14.71 3.30
N ASN A 62 -8.11 -15.27 3.51
CA ASN A 62 -7.19 -14.78 4.52
C ASN A 62 -6.88 -13.28 4.32
N THR A 63 -6.62 -12.86 3.08
CA THR A 63 -6.37 -11.47 2.74
C THR A 63 -7.57 -10.57 3.05
N VAL A 64 -8.80 -11.00 2.70
CA VAL A 64 -10.03 -10.24 3.03
C VAL A 64 -10.19 -10.06 4.53
N LEU A 65 -9.94 -11.11 5.32
CA LEU A 65 -10.03 -11.06 6.79
C LEU A 65 -8.97 -10.14 7.39
N VAL A 66 -7.71 -10.22 6.93
CA VAL A 66 -6.64 -9.31 7.39
C VAL A 66 -6.98 -7.87 7.08
N VAL A 67 -7.45 -7.56 5.87
CA VAL A 67 -7.82 -6.20 5.48
C VAL A 67 -8.96 -5.64 6.34
N ALA A 68 -9.96 -6.46 6.65
CA ALA A 68 -11.03 -6.07 7.55
C ALA A 68 -10.50 -5.74 8.94
N MET A 69 -9.63 -6.59 9.50
CA MET A 69 -9.03 -6.40 10.82
C MET A 69 -8.10 -5.18 10.89
N VAL A 70 -7.24 -4.97 9.88
CA VAL A 70 -6.35 -3.79 9.82
C VAL A 70 -7.16 -2.50 9.84
N GLY A 71 -8.22 -2.43 9.02
CA GLY A 71 -9.10 -1.27 8.97
C GLY A 71 -9.76 -0.99 10.33
N ALA A 72 -10.29 -2.04 10.98
CA ALA A 72 -10.94 -1.93 12.29
C ALA A 72 -9.94 -1.49 13.37
N ILE A 73 -8.76 -2.12 13.45
CA ILE A 73 -7.71 -1.76 14.41
C ILE A 73 -7.29 -0.30 14.21
N GLY A 74 -7.03 0.13 12.98
CA GLY A 74 -6.65 1.50 12.68
C GLY A 74 -7.68 2.53 13.15
N ALA A 75 -8.97 2.26 12.90
CA ALA A 75 -10.05 3.13 13.34
C ALA A 75 -10.17 3.17 14.89
N LEU A 76 -10.04 2.03 15.57
CA LEU A 76 -10.07 1.97 17.04
C LEU A 76 -8.89 2.73 17.67
N LEU A 77 -7.68 2.58 17.12
CA LEU A 77 -6.49 3.31 17.59
C LEU A 77 -6.70 4.82 17.53
N LYS A 78 -7.42 5.30 16.49
CA LYS A 78 -7.81 6.70 16.35
C LYS A 78 -8.90 7.09 17.35
N ILE A 79 -10.00 6.32 17.40
CA ILE A 79 -11.17 6.62 18.27
C ILE A 79 -10.75 6.77 19.73
N TYR A 80 -9.83 5.93 20.19
CA TYR A 80 -9.36 5.93 21.59
C TYR A 80 -8.12 6.79 21.84
N GLY A 81 -7.65 7.58 20.86
CA GLY A 81 -6.50 8.47 21.00
C GLY A 81 -5.19 7.76 21.31
N ILE A 82 -5.10 6.45 21.00
CA ILE A 82 -3.88 5.65 21.24
C ILE A 82 -2.74 6.13 20.36
N LEU A 83 -3.04 6.53 19.13
CA LEU A 83 -2.04 7.08 18.19
C LEU A 83 -1.47 8.41 18.68
N ASP A 84 -2.31 9.30 19.21
CA ASP A 84 -1.87 10.59 19.74
C ASP A 84 -0.88 10.39 20.89
N LYS A 85 -1.22 9.49 21.84
CA LYS A 85 -0.33 9.13 22.94
C LYS A 85 0.99 8.50 22.46
N LEU A 86 0.95 7.68 21.39
CA LEU A 86 2.16 7.13 20.78
C LEU A 86 3.04 8.22 20.19
N VAL A 87 2.46 9.16 19.44
CA VAL A 87 3.18 10.29 18.83
C VAL A 87 3.75 11.24 19.89
N ASP A 88 3.00 11.52 20.96
CA ASP A 88 3.48 12.32 22.09
C ASP A 88 4.72 11.69 22.72
N GLY A 89 4.67 10.38 23.02
CA GLY A 89 5.82 9.65 23.55
C GLY A 89 7.03 9.69 22.62
N LEU A 90 6.83 9.55 21.30
CA LEU A 90 7.90 9.65 20.31
C LEU A 90 8.48 11.05 20.23
N SER A 91 7.64 12.08 20.32
CA SER A 91 8.07 13.48 20.29
C SER A 91 8.92 13.86 21.51
N GLU A 92 8.70 13.21 22.66
CA GLU A 92 9.54 13.36 23.85
C GLU A 92 10.87 12.60 23.75
N LEU A 93 10.88 11.42 23.08
CA LEU A 93 12.09 10.60 22.90
C LEU A 93 13.02 11.15 21.83
N ILE A 94 12.45 11.60 20.71
CA ILE A 94 13.18 11.97 19.50
C ILE A 94 13.32 13.48 19.45
N SER A 95 14.54 13.96 19.66
CA SER A 95 14.83 15.40 19.62
C SER A 95 14.98 15.95 18.20
N ASP A 96 15.31 15.13 17.21
CA ASP A 96 15.45 15.57 15.82
C ASP A 96 14.08 15.51 15.10
N ARG A 97 13.56 16.66 14.75
CA ARG A 97 12.27 16.84 14.09
C ARG A 97 12.21 16.24 12.69
N ARG A 98 13.36 16.10 12.01
CA ARG A 98 13.44 15.42 10.71
C ARG A 98 13.06 13.95 10.85
N ILE A 99 13.56 13.30 11.92
CA ILE A 99 13.23 11.91 12.23
C ILE A 99 11.73 11.77 12.53
N LEU A 100 11.13 12.70 13.28
CA LEU A 100 9.68 12.71 13.54
C LEU A 100 8.87 12.90 12.25
N THR A 101 9.34 13.75 11.33
CA THR A 101 8.69 13.94 10.01
C THR A 101 8.69 12.67 9.17
N ILE A 102 9.61 11.74 9.42
CA ILE A 102 9.65 10.42 8.77
C ILE A 102 8.78 9.41 9.53
N ILE A 103 8.99 9.29 10.84
CA ILE A 103 8.39 8.22 11.66
C ILE A 103 6.89 8.42 11.83
N VAL A 104 6.43 9.65 12.09
CA VAL A 104 5.01 9.90 12.33
C VAL A 104 4.15 9.52 11.13
N PRO A 105 4.39 10.00 9.90
CA PRO A 105 3.61 9.53 8.76
C PRO A 105 3.74 8.03 8.51
N ALA A 106 4.92 7.44 8.72
CA ALA A 106 5.13 6.01 8.55
C ALA A 106 4.24 5.19 9.51
N ILE A 107 4.13 5.58 10.78
CA ILE A 107 3.23 4.96 11.75
C ILE A 107 1.78 5.07 11.30
N PHE A 108 1.32 6.27 10.90
CA PHE A 108 -0.03 6.41 10.34
C PHE A 108 -0.21 5.63 9.02
N GLY A 109 0.88 5.38 8.28
CA GLY A 109 0.90 4.53 7.11
C GLY A 109 0.57 3.07 7.41
N THR A 110 0.86 2.60 8.62
CA THR A 110 0.55 1.22 9.03
C THR A 110 -0.96 0.94 9.13
N LEU A 111 -1.79 1.97 9.20
CA LEU A 111 -3.24 1.82 9.45
C LEU A 111 -4.04 1.41 8.21
N ASN A 112 -3.46 1.41 7.02
CA ASN A 112 -4.10 1.03 5.75
C ASN A 112 -5.51 1.64 5.54
N ILE A 113 -5.75 2.85 6.06
CA ILE A 113 -7.03 3.55 5.94
C ILE A 113 -7.00 4.43 4.69
N PRO A 114 -7.98 4.29 3.77
CA PRO A 114 -8.10 5.21 2.65
C PRO A 114 -8.17 6.67 3.13
N GLY A 115 -7.37 7.55 2.51
CA GLY A 115 -7.29 8.95 2.94
C GLY A 115 -6.63 9.19 4.30
N GLY A 116 -6.06 8.16 4.92
CA GLY A 116 -5.43 8.27 6.25
C GLY A 116 -4.23 9.24 6.32
N ALA A 117 -3.77 9.79 5.19
CA ALA A 117 -2.81 10.88 5.16
C ALA A 117 -3.33 12.16 5.84
N ALA A 118 -4.65 12.34 5.90
CA ALA A 118 -5.27 13.41 6.67
C ALA A 118 -4.96 13.31 8.18
N LEU A 119 -4.66 12.12 8.70
CA LEU A 119 -4.34 11.91 10.11
C LEU A 119 -2.92 12.34 10.47
N SER A 120 -1.95 12.13 9.58
CA SER A 120 -0.56 12.53 9.78
C SER A 120 -0.29 13.98 9.33
N ALA A 121 -1.14 14.53 8.46
CA ALA A 121 -0.97 15.88 7.92
C ALA A 121 -0.84 16.97 8.98
N PRO A 122 -1.64 17.03 10.07
CA PRO A 122 -1.50 18.02 11.12
C PRO A 122 -0.12 18.00 11.78
N PHE A 123 0.39 16.81 12.09
CA PHE A 123 1.71 16.63 12.72
C PHE A 123 2.84 17.08 11.79
N VAL A 124 2.80 16.63 10.52
CA VAL A 124 3.83 17.02 9.54
C VAL A 124 3.76 18.52 9.22
N TYR A 125 2.55 19.10 9.21
CA TYR A 125 2.37 20.53 9.01
C TYR A 125 3.05 21.32 10.14
N SER A 126 2.72 21.05 11.40
CA SER A 126 3.26 21.73 12.55
C SER A 126 4.79 21.57 12.67
N ILE A 127 5.29 20.33 12.62
CA ILE A 127 6.73 20.03 12.69
C ILE A 127 7.47 20.69 11.52
N GLY A 128 6.92 20.63 10.31
CA GLY A 128 7.53 21.25 9.13
C GLY A 128 7.50 22.78 9.15
N GLU A 129 6.51 23.39 9.80
CA GLU A 129 6.43 24.82 10.00
C GLU A 129 7.55 25.31 10.94
N GLU A 130 7.77 24.62 12.05
CA GLU A 130 8.86 24.89 12.96
C GLU A 130 10.25 24.78 12.30
N MET A 131 10.37 23.91 11.28
CA MET A 131 11.60 23.72 10.49
C MET A 131 11.70 24.62 9.26
N ASN A 132 10.79 25.57 9.06
CA ASN A 132 10.70 26.44 7.88
C ASN A 132 10.66 25.68 6.53
N ILE A 133 10.05 24.50 6.52
CA ILE A 133 9.86 23.74 5.28
C ILE A 133 8.68 24.33 4.50
N GLU A 134 8.84 24.54 3.20
CA GLU A 134 7.78 25.02 2.30
C GLU A 134 6.58 24.06 2.28
N LYS A 135 5.34 24.59 2.22
CA LYS A 135 4.10 23.79 2.24
C LYS A 135 4.10 22.62 1.24
N PRO A 136 4.48 22.77 -0.06
CA PRO A 136 4.52 21.65 -1.00
C PRO A 136 5.48 20.53 -0.59
N LYS A 137 6.61 20.88 0.01
CA LYS A 137 7.59 19.90 0.52
C LYS A 137 7.09 19.21 1.80
N ARG A 138 6.33 19.90 2.66
CA ARG A 138 5.65 19.28 3.82
C ARG A 138 4.63 18.24 3.32
N ALA A 139 3.82 18.61 2.34
CA ALA A 139 2.84 17.71 1.72
C ALA A 139 3.52 16.49 1.09
N ALA A 140 4.59 16.71 0.33
CA ALA A 140 5.39 15.63 -0.26
C ALA A 140 6.00 14.72 0.81
N SER A 141 6.54 15.27 1.90
CA SER A 141 7.10 14.50 3.03
C SER A 141 6.04 13.62 3.70
N ASN A 142 4.85 14.19 3.99
CA ASN A 142 3.74 13.43 4.57
C ASN A 142 3.39 12.21 3.72
N LEU A 143 3.33 12.39 2.40
CA LEU A 143 2.96 11.32 1.48
C LEU A 143 4.08 10.30 1.28
N VAL A 144 5.32 10.73 1.06
CA VAL A 144 6.46 9.83 0.84
C VAL A 144 6.65 8.89 2.03
N PHE A 145 6.80 9.45 3.23
CA PHE A 145 7.12 8.64 4.40
C PHE A 145 5.95 7.79 4.90
N ARG A 146 4.72 8.23 4.66
CA ARG A 146 3.54 7.42 4.96
C ARG A 146 3.48 6.13 4.14
N HIS A 147 3.86 6.17 2.88
CA HIS A 147 3.72 5.03 1.98
C HIS A 147 4.85 3.99 2.09
N LEU A 148 5.87 4.24 2.91
CA LEU A 148 6.92 3.25 3.20
C LEU A 148 6.35 1.94 3.75
N ALA A 149 5.30 2.02 4.54
CA ALA A 149 4.59 0.88 5.10
C ALA A 149 4.14 -0.14 4.04
N MET A 150 3.81 0.31 2.83
CA MET A 150 3.35 -0.55 1.74
C MET A 150 4.41 -1.54 1.26
N PHE A 151 5.70 -1.26 1.48
CA PHE A 151 6.82 -2.09 1.04
C PHE A 151 7.34 -3.05 2.10
N VAL A 152 7.09 -2.76 3.38
CA VAL A 152 7.78 -3.44 4.49
C VAL A 152 6.84 -4.11 5.50
N LEU A 153 5.55 -3.77 5.49
CA LEU A 153 4.63 -4.35 6.47
C LEU A 153 3.99 -5.64 5.96
N PRO A 154 4.08 -6.75 6.72
CA PRO A 154 3.56 -8.03 6.30
C PRO A 154 2.03 -8.07 6.14
N TYR A 155 1.32 -7.10 6.70
CA TYR A 155 -0.12 -6.93 6.54
C TYR A 155 -0.50 -5.78 5.58
N SER A 156 0.45 -5.27 4.81
CA SER A 156 0.12 -4.34 3.74
C SER A 156 -0.79 -5.00 2.72
N ASN A 157 -1.95 -4.38 2.45
CA ASN A 157 -2.95 -4.93 1.54
C ASN A 157 -2.35 -5.28 0.16
N SER A 158 -1.45 -4.45 -0.34
CA SER A 158 -0.79 -4.67 -1.63
C SER A 158 0.17 -5.86 -1.61
N LEU A 159 0.92 -6.06 -0.51
CA LEU A 159 1.80 -7.23 -0.36
C LEU A 159 0.99 -8.51 -0.19
N LEU A 160 -0.13 -8.46 0.55
CA LEU A 160 -1.01 -9.61 0.72
C LEU A 160 -1.67 -10.02 -0.59
N VAL A 161 -2.16 -9.05 -1.37
CA VAL A 161 -2.72 -9.31 -2.71
C VAL A 161 -1.64 -9.88 -3.63
N ALA A 162 -0.44 -9.29 -3.65
CA ALA A 162 0.66 -9.79 -4.46
C ALA A 162 1.04 -11.24 -4.07
N ALA A 163 1.16 -11.53 -2.78
CA ALA A 163 1.45 -12.87 -2.27
C ALA A 163 0.33 -13.87 -2.59
N SER A 164 -0.94 -13.44 -2.47
CA SER A 164 -2.11 -14.27 -2.80
C SER A 164 -2.16 -14.66 -4.27
N ILE A 165 -1.86 -13.72 -5.17
CA ILE A 165 -1.87 -13.95 -6.62
C ILE A 165 -0.71 -14.85 -7.05
N THR A 166 0.46 -14.64 -6.48
CA THR A 166 1.70 -15.28 -6.96
C THR A 166 2.12 -16.53 -6.19
N GLY A 167 1.52 -16.77 -5.03
CA GLY A 167 1.96 -17.83 -4.13
C GLY A 167 3.33 -17.57 -3.45
N ILE A 168 3.96 -16.41 -3.74
CA ILE A 168 5.26 -16.05 -3.15
C ILE A 168 5.04 -15.56 -1.71
N ALA A 169 5.85 -16.06 -0.78
CA ALA A 169 5.77 -15.68 0.61
C ALA A 169 5.95 -14.15 0.78
N VAL A 170 5.12 -13.54 1.65
CA VAL A 170 5.17 -12.09 1.93
C VAL A 170 6.58 -11.64 2.36
N GLY A 171 7.29 -12.47 3.15
CA GLY A 171 8.66 -12.20 3.57
C GLY A 171 9.63 -12.05 2.40
N SER A 172 9.51 -12.90 1.37
CA SER A 172 10.33 -12.81 0.14
C SER A 172 10.01 -11.54 -0.66
N LEU A 173 8.74 -11.13 -0.73
CA LEU A 173 8.38 -9.87 -1.35
C LEU A 173 8.93 -8.66 -0.58
N ILE A 174 8.87 -8.68 0.75
CA ILE A 174 9.44 -7.62 1.60
C ILE A 174 10.95 -7.53 1.38
N SER A 175 11.66 -8.68 1.32
CA SER A 175 13.12 -8.69 1.20
C SER A 175 13.65 -7.95 -0.02
N VAL A 176 12.90 -7.89 -1.12
CA VAL A 176 13.25 -7.11 -2.32
C VAL A 176 12.66 -5.71 -2.31
N ASN A 177 11.42 -5.55 -1.84
CA ASN A 177 10.74 -4.25 -1.83
C ASN A 177 11.32 -3.26 -0.81
N VAL A 178 11.94 -3.75 0.26
CA VAL A 178 12.58 -2.90 1.28
C VAL A 178 13.66 -1.98 0.69
N PHE A 179 14.34 -2.39 -0.37
CA PHE A 179 15.35 -1.55 -1.04
C PHE A 179 14.73 -0.31 -1.68
N PHE A 180 13.53 -0.44 -2.25
CA PHE A 180 12.81 0.72 -2.79
C PHE A 180 12.33 1.66 -1.66
N ALA A 181 11.87 1.10 -0.54
CA ALA A 181 11.53 1.90 0.64
C ALA A 181 12.73 2.69 1.16
N PHE A 182 13.92 2.08 1.24
CA PHE A 182 15.14 2.79 1.61
C PHE A 182 15.51 3.89 0.62
N ALA A 183 15.39 3.64 -0.67
CA ALA A 183 15.61 4.66 -1.69
C ALA A 183 14.65 5.85 -1.52
N MET A 184 13.37 5.58 -1.27
CA MET A 184 12.35 6.61 -0.99
C MET A 184 12.69 7.43 0.26
N ILE A 185 13.20 6.80 1.32
CA ILE A 185 13.67 7.50 2.53
C ILE A 185 14.85 8.41 2.18
N ILE A 186 15.88 7.88 1.54
CA ILE A 186 17.11 8.63 1.22
C ILE A 186 16.77 9.82 0.32
N VAL A 187 16.03 9.59 -0.76
CA VAL A 187 15.65 10.64 -1.72
C VAL A 187 14.72 11.65 -1.05
N GLY A 188 13.72 11.20 -0.27
CA GLY A 188 12.82 12.09 0.46
C GLY A 188 13.54 12.95 1.49
N CYS A 189 14.48 12.39 2.26
CA CYS A 189 15.32 13.15 3.19
C CYS A 189 16.17 14.20 2.46
N PHE A 190 16.78 13.80 1.34
CA PHE A 190 17.62 14.71 0.56
C PHE A 190 16.82 15.87 -0.05
N LEU A 191 15.65 15.59 -0.61
CA LEU A 191 14.84 16.59 -1.30
C LEU A 191 14.10 17.52 -0.33
N TYR A 192 13.58 16.98 0.77
CA TYR A 192 12.61 17.69 1.61
C TYR A 192 13.17 18.12 2.97
N LEU A 193 14.14 17.37 3.54
CA LEU A 193 14.61 17.58 4.91
C LEU A 193 16.06 18.05 5.02
N ARG A 194 16.83 18.09 3.92
CA ARG A 194 18.26 18.45 3.96
C ARG A 194 18.49 19.91 4.33
N LYS A 195 17.64 20.82 3.81
CA LYS A 195 17.77 22.26 4.01
C LYS A 195 16.62 22.75 4.89
N CYS A 196 16.57 22.31 6.13
CA CYS A 196 15.59 22.79 7.10
C CYS A 196 16.29 23.42 8.28
N ASP A 197 15.68 24.46 8.83
CA ASP A 197 16.13 25.13 10.04
C ASP A 197 15.56 24.42 11.28
N ASN A 198 16.05 24.78 12.47
CA ASN A 198 15.49 24.35 13.76
C ASN A 198 15.18 22.84 13.85
N ALA A 199 16.03 21.99 13.25
CA ALA A 199 15.81 20.55 13.22
C ALA A 199 15.82 19.89 14.61
N LYS A 200 16.38 20.56 15.63
CA LYS A 200 16.41 20.06 17.01
C LYS A 200 15.36 20.77 17.86
N ARG A 201 14.71 20.02 18.74
CA ARG A 201 13.80 20.56 19.75
C ARG A 201 14.55 21.55 20.66
N THR A 202 13.98 22.72 20.84
CA THR A 202 14.55 23.81 21.68
C THR A 202 13.95 23.89 23.08
N GLY A 203 12.82 23.21 23.34
CA GLY A 203 12.12 23.19 24.62
C GLY A 203 12.58 22.08 25.58
N PRO A 204 12.40 22.28 26.92
CA PRO A 204 12.66 21.22 27.88
C PRO A 204 11.78 19.99 27.64
N LYS A 205 12.28 18.80 28.01
CA LYS A 205 11.48 17.60 28.03
C LYS A 205 10.42 17.71 29.13
N THR A 206 9.18 17.39 28.84
CA THR A 206 8.08 17.39 29.82
C THR A 206 8.03 16.11 30.64
N GLN A 207 8.63 15.03 30.11
CA GLN A 207 8.67 13.72 30.73
C GLN A 207 10.08 13.14 30.79
N SER A 208 10.32 12.21 31.69
CA SER A 208 11.56 11.43 31.73
C SER A 208 11.64 10.49 30.51
N THR A 209 12.85 10.22 30.04
CA THR A 209 13.07 9.30 28.90
C THR A 209 12.46 7.92 29.15
N SER A 210 12.52 7.42 30.40
CA SER A 210 11.91 6.14 30.79
C SER A 210 10.39 6.16 30.68
N ALA A 211 9.73 7.25 31.10
CA ALA A 211 8.27 7.41 30.98
C ALA A 211 7.85 7.48 29.52
N SER A 212 8.56 8.25 28.69
CA SER A 212 8.27 8.34 27.25
C SER A 212 8.50 7.02 26.54
N LEU A 213 9.56 6.27 26.87
CA LEU A 213 9.80 4.92 26.32
C LEU A 213 8.66 3.96 26.70
N LYS A 214 8.24 3.95 27.96
CA LYS A 214 7.10 3.17 28.44
C LYS A 214 5.83 3.53 27.68
N GLN A 215 5.59 4.81 27.44
CA GLN A 215 4.44 5.31 26.68
C GLN A 215 4.46 4.77 25.24
N VAL A 216 5.60 4.86 24.55
CA VAL A 216 5.77 4.34 23.18
C VAL A 216 5.57 2.82 23.14
N LEU A 217 6.14 2.08 24.08
CA LEU A 217 5.98 0.63 24.16
C LEU A 217 4.53 0.20 24.41
N ILE A 218 3.84 0.86 25.32
CA ILE A 218 2.45 0.53 25.65
C ILE A 218 1.51 0.88 24.49
N TYR A 219 1.54 2.12 24.00
CA TYR A 219 0.60 2.58 22.97
C TYR A 219 0.98 2.13 21.54
N GLY A 220 2.22 1.71 21.31
CA GLY A 220 2.65 1.04 20.08
C GLY A 220 2.33 -0.47 20.06
N SER A 221 2.10 -1.09 21.23
CA SER A 221 1.92 -2.54 21.33
C SER A 221 0.81 -3.11 20.43
N PRO A 222 -0.34 -2.46 20.19
CA PRO A 222 -1.33 -2.99 19.25
C PRO A 222 -0.82 -3.15 17.82
N ILE A 223 0.20 -2.38 17.43
CA ILE A 223 0.74 -2.40 16.07
C ILE A 223 1.78 -3.53 15.93
N TYR A 224 2.77 -3.57 16.83
CA TYR A 224 3.87 -4.52 16.67
C TYR A 224 3.60 -5.91 17.28
N ALA A 225 2.70 -6.04 18.25
CA ALA A 225 2.47 -7.32 18.92
C ALA A 225 1.90 -8.39 17.96
N CYS A 226 0.98 -8.04 17.07
CA CYS A 226 0.45 -8.99 16.10
C CYS A 226 1.50 -9.42 15.06
N ILE A 227 2.40 -8.51 14.68
CA ILE A 227 3.50 -8.82 13.75
C ILE A 227 4.47 -9.79 14.41
N LEU A 228 4.89 -9.49 15.64
CA LEU A 228 5.80 -10.35 16.40
C LEU A 228 5.18 -11.74 16.64
N LEU A 229 3.90 -11.77 17.02
CA LEU A 229 3.19 -13.04 17.21
C LEU A 229 3.13 -13.85 15.92
N PHE A 230 2.80 -13.23 14.80
CA PHE A 230 2.82 -13.86 13.48
C PHE A 230 4.22 -14.41 13.11
N MET A 231 5.27 -13.60 13.31
CA MET A 231 6.65 -13.98 12.96
C MET A 231 7.17 -15.16 13.83
N ILE A 232 6.75 -15.22 15.10
CA ILE A 232 7.23 -16.26 16.04
C ILE A 232 6.43 -17.56 15.87
N THR A 233 5.10 -17.47 15.66
CA THR A 233 4.21 -18.63 15.71
C THR A 233 3.80 -19.17 14.36
N GLY A 234 3.90 -18.38 13.28
CA GLY A 234 3.35 -18.71 11.96
C GLY A 234 1.81 -18.79 11.91
N ILE A 235 1.11 -18.46 13.01
CA ILE A 235 -0.36 -18.43 13.04
C ILE A 235 -0.89 -17.38 12.05
N PRO A 236 -1.98 -17.64 11.31
CA PRO A 236 -2.54 -16.69 10.36
C PRO A 236 -2.69 -15.28 10.94
N LEU A 237 -2.26 -14.28 10.19
CA LEU A 237 -2.13 -12.91 10.69
C LEU A 237 -3.45 -12.31 11.21
N TYR A 238 -4.60 -12.64 10.59
CA TYR A 238 -5.91 -12.17 11.07
C TYR A 238 -6.25 -12.69 12.48
N ILE A 239 -5.76 -13.88 12.86
CA ILE A 239 -5.89 -14.42 14.21
C ILE A 239 -4.98 -13.65 15.18
N CYS A 240 -3.71 -13.41 14.79
CA CYS A 240 -2.79 -12.61 15.60
C CYS A 240 -3.34 -11.20 15.87
N MET A 241 -4.09 -10.64 14.93
CA MET A 241 -4.72 -9.32 15.06
C MET A 241 -5.84 -9.27 16.10
N ILE A 242 -6.43 -10.41 16.48
CA ILE A 242 -7.35 -10.47 17.62
C ILE A 242 -6.60 -10.04 18.90
N GLY A 243 -5.33 -10.41 19.03
CA GLY A 243 -4.48 -9.94 20.13
C GLY A 243 -4.34 -8.41 20.15
N SER A 244 -4.19 -7.77 19.01
CA SER A 244 -4.19 -6.30 18.92
C SER A 244 -5.52 -5.69 19.38
N VAL A 245 -6.64 -6.27 18.99
CA VAL A 245 -7.98 -5.81 19.45
C VAL A 245 -8.11 -5.95 20.96
N ILE A 246 -7.63 -7.06 21.56
CA ILE A 246 -7.62 -7.28 23.02
C ILE A 246 -6.75 -6.21 23.70
N ILE A 247 -5.57 -5.92 23.17
CA ILE A 247 -4.69 -4.87 23.73
C ILE A 247 -5.40 -3.51 23.68
N ILE A 248 -6.02 -3.15 22.56
CA ILE A 248 -6.77 -1.90 22.44
C ILE A 248 -7.93 -1.86 23.46
N TYR A 249 -8.64 -2.97 23.63
CA TYR A 249 -9.71 -3.09 24.65
C TYR A 249 -9.20 -2.82 26.08
N ILE A 250 -8.00 -3.33 26.40
CA ILE A 250 -7.37 -3.09 27.72
C ILE A 250 -6.96 -1.61 27.88
N LEU A 251 -6.48 -0.97 26.82
CA LEU A 251 -5.99 0.41 26.82
C LEU A 251 -7.09 1.47 26.70
N SER A 252 -8.32 1.07 26.39
CA SER A 252 -9.45 1.97 26.11
C SER A 252 -10.54 1.91 27.19
N PRO A 253 -11.44 2.91 27.26
CA PRO A 253 -12.70 2.79 27.97
C PRO A 253 -13.51 1.61 27.42
N LYS A 254 -14.01 0.77 28.30
CA LYS A 254 -14.69 -0.48 27.93
C LYS A 254 -16.12 -0.25 27.42
N GLU A 255 -16.72 0.87 27.81
CA GLU A 255 -18.08 1.24 27.42
C GLU A 255 -18.15 1.48 25.91
N GLY A 256 -19.09 0.84 25.24
CA GLY A 256 -19.31 0.97 23.80
C GLY A 256 -18.21 0.36 22.91
N PHE A 257 -17.23 -0.37 23.46
CA PHE A 257 -16.09 -0.88 22.68
C PHE A 257 -16.52 -1.77 21.52
N PHE A 258 -17.38 -2.75 21.78
CA PHE A 258 -17.83 -3.68 20.73
C PHE A 258 -18.67 -2.99 19.64
N GLN A 259 -19.42 -1.95 20.01
CA GLN A 259 -20.15 -1.13 19.05
C GLN A 259 -19.17 -0.33 18.18
N ASN A 260 -18.14 0.26 18.77
CA ASN A 260 -17.10 0.98 18.05
C ASN A 260 -16.30 0.02 17.15
N PHE A 261 -15.97 -1.18 17.62
CA PHE A 261 -15.31 -2.20 16.80
C PHE A 261 -16.15 -2.57 15.58
N ALA A 262 -17.43 -2.89 15.76
CA ALA A 262 -18.32 -3.23 14.64
C ALA A 262 -18.44 -2.09 13.63
N LYS A 263 -18.57 -0.84 14.09
CA LYS A 263 -18.62 0.36 13.23
C LYS A 263 -17.27 0.65 12.53
N SER A 264 -16.17 0.15 13.08
CA SER A 264 -14.83 0.36 12.53
C SER A 264 -14.50 -0.58 11.36
N ILE A 265 -15.30 -1.61 11.11
CA ILE A 265 -15.13 -2.51 9.96
C ILE A 265 -15.48 -1.72 8.69
N ASN A 266 -14.48 -1.51 7.84
CA ASN A 266 -14.63 -0.72 6.62
C ASN A 266 -15.13 -1.59 5.46
N ILE A 267 -16.44 -1.71 5.32
CA ILE A 267 -17.09 -2.50 4.25
C ILE A 267 -16.65 -2.03 2.84
N LYS A 268 -16.42 -0.72 2.63
CA LYS A 268 -15.97 -0.20 1.34
C LYS A 268 -14.61 -0.78 0.92
N THR A 269 -13.68 -0.89 1.86
CA THR A 269 -12.37 -1.49 1.62
C THR A 269 -12.49 -3.00 1.37
N ILE A 270 -13.35 -3.69 2.10
CA ILE A 270 -13.61 -5.12 1.89
C ILE A 270 -14.15 -5.38 0.48
N ILE A 271 -15.17 -4.61 0.04
CA ILE A 271 -15.72 -4.73 -1.31
C ILE A 271 -14.65 -4.41 -2.36
N ALA A 272 -13.76 -3.46 -2.11
CA ALA A 272 -12.67 -3.16 -3.03
C ALA A 272 -11.72 -4.35 -3.20
N VAL A 273 -11.36 -5.03 -2.11
CA VAL A 273 -10.50 -6.24 -2.16
C VAL A 273 -11.22 -7.40 -2.85
N ILE A 274 -12.51 -7.59 -2.61
CA ILE A 274 -13.33 -8.57 -3.34
C ILE A 274 -13.30 -8.24 -4.84
N GLY A 275 -13.52 -6.99 -5.23
CA GLY A 275 -13.44 -6.55 -6.63
C GLY A 275 -12.07 -6.82 -7.27
N VAL A 276 -10.98 -6.64 -6.52
CA VAL A 276 -9.61 -6.98 -6.95
C VAL A 276 -9.50 -8.48 -7.26
N PHE A 277 -9.97 -9.35 -6.37
CA PHE A 277 -9.92 -10.80 -6.59
C PHE A 277 -10.88 -11.28 -7.71
N MET A 278 -12.02 -10.61 -7.90
CA MET A 278 -12.88 -10.87 -9.05
C MET A 278 -12.16 -10.54 -10.36
N ILE A 279 -11.47 -9.39 -10.45
CA ILE A 279 -10.67 -9.03 -11.62
C ILE A 279 -9.59 -10.08 -11.86
N GLN A 280 -8.85 -10.49 -10.82
CA GLN A 280 -7.87 -11.55 -10.91
C GLN A 280 -8.46 -12.83 -11.51
N GLY A 281 -9.55 -13.33 -10.93
CA GLY A 281 -10.19 -14.55 -11.39
C GLY A 281 -10.68 -14.49 -12.84
N VAL A 282 -11.14 -13.32 -13.31
CA VAL A 282 -11.46 -13.12 -14.73
C VAL A 282 -10.19 -13.16 -15.58
N VAL A 283 -9.13 -12.43 -15.21
CA VAL A 283 -7.87 -12.36 -15.97
C VAL A 283 -7.24 -13.75 -16.11
N GLU A 284 -7.27 -14.58 -15.07
CA GLU A 284 -6.77 -15.97 -15.10
C GLU A 284 -7.46 -16.86 -16.15
N GLN A 285 -8.71 -16.55 -16.52
CA GLN A 285 -9.45 -17.27 -17.56
C GLN A 285 -9.16 -16.75 -18.98
N LEU A 286 -8.37 -15.69 -19.15
CA LEU A 286 -8.07 -15.10 -20.44
C LEU A 286 -6.83 -15.71 -21.12
N ALA A 287 -6.94 -16.93 -21.63
CA ALA A 287 -5.83 -17.68 -22.22
C ALA A 287 -5.09 -16.93 -23.35
N GLY A 288 -5.80 -16.14 -24.17
CA GLY A 288 -5.16 -15.37 -25.24
C GLY A 288 -4.32 -14.19 -24.72
N LEU A 289 -4.63 -13.68 -23.54
CA LEU A 289 -3.81 -12.67 -22.87
C LEU A 289 -2.51 -13.28 -22.35
N ALA A 290 -2.58 -14.44 -21.69
CA ALA A 290 -1.43 -15.22 -21.26
C ALA A 290 -0.49 -15.54 -22.44
N GLY A 291 -1.03 -16.05 -23.57
CA GLY A 291 -0.26 -16.34 -24.77
C GLY A 291 0.43 -15.11 -25.39
N LEU A 292 -0.21 -13.93 -25.33
CA LEU A 292 0.40 -12.69 -25.79
C LEU A 292 1.64 -12.34 -24.96
N PHE A 293 1.53 -12.42 -23.62
CA PHE A 293 2.66 -12.15 -22.72
C PHE A 293 3.79 -13.15 -22.90
N GLN A 294 3.48 -14.45 -23.04
CA GLN A 294 4.50 -15.47 -23.35
C GLN A 294 5.24 -15.18 -24.66
N GLN A 295 4.54 -14.76 -25.72
CA GLN A 295 5.19 -14.36 -26.99
C GLN A 295 6.06 -13.14 -26.81
N MET A 296 5.61 -12.12 -26.07
CA MET A 296 6.42 -10.92 -25.79
C MET A 296 7.67 -11.28 -24.98
N PHE A 297 7.57 -12.22 -24.05
CA PHE A 297 8.70 -12.70 -23.26
C PHE A 297 9.70 -13.50 -24.13
N ALA A 298 9.20 -14.39 -24.99
CA ALA A 298 10.04 -15.19 -25.87
C ALA A 298 10.87 -14.32 -26.83
N THR A 299 10.37 -13.15 -27.24
CA THR A 299 11.11 -12.17 -28.05
C THR A 299 12.11 -11.34 -27.24
N GLY A 300 12.01 -11.36 -25.89
CA GLY A 300 12.95 -10.72 -24.96
C GLY A 300 12.94 -9.18 -24.91
N THR A 301 12.38 -8.52 -25.93
CA THR A 301 12.54 -7.07 -26.13
C THR A 301 11.44 -6.21 -25.52
N LEU A 302 10.24 -6.74 -25.30
CA LEU A 302 9.06 -5.93 -24.94
C LEU A 302 8.48 -6.20 -23.55
N VAL A 303 8.96 -7.21 -22.81
CA VAL A 303 8.40 -7.60 -21.51
C VAL A 303 8.54 -6.50 -20.46
N LEU A 304 9.74 -5.96 -20.29
CA LEU A 304 9.97 -4.89 -19.31
C LEU A 304 9.16 -3.62 -19.62
N PRO A 305 9.19 -3.08 -20.85
CA PRO A 305 8.32 -1.96 -21.20
C PRO A 305 6.83 -2.25 -20.99
N ALA A 306 6.38 -3.47 -21.31
CA ALA A 306 4.98 -3.86 -21.12
C ALA A 306 4.58 -3.90 -19.64
N LEU A 307 5.39 -4.53 -18.79
CA LEU A 307 5.16 -4.57 -17.34
C LEU A 307 5.21 -3.16 -16.74
N MET A 308 6.19 -2.35 -17.12
CA MET A 308 6.32 -0.97 -16.66
C MET A 308 5.09 -0.13 -17.04
N LEU A 309 4.76 -0.11 -18.34
CA LEU A 309 3.68 0.74 -18.84
C LEU A 309 2.32 0.28 -18.30
N SER A 310 2.03 -1.04 -18.29
CA SER A 310 0.76 -1.56 -17.79
C SER A 310 0.62 -1.32 -16.28
N SER A 311 1.64 -1.64 -15.49
CA SER A 311 1.61 -1.44 -14.05
C SER A 311 1.43 0.04 -13.68
N PHE A 312 2.21 0.92 -14.32
CA PHE A 312 2.08 2.36 -14.11
C PHE A 312 0.71 2.88 -14.55
N PHE A 313 0.26 2.50 -15.74
CA PHE A 313 -1.01 2.96 -16.31
C PHE A 313 -2.19 2.55 -15.43
N PHE A 314 -2.30 1.28 -15.03
CA PHE A 314 -3.41 0.84 -14.18
C PHE A 314 -3.36 1.47 -12.78
N GLY A 315 -2.19 1.65 -12.21
CA GLY A 315 -2.03 2.40 -10.96
C GLY A 315 -2.50 3.85 -11.10
N LEU A 316 -2.15 4.51 -12.20
CA LEU A 316 -2.47 5.91 -12.48
C LEU A 316 -3.97 6.14 -12.67
N ILE A 317 -4.62 5.30 -13.48
CA ILE A 317 -6.05 5.49 -13.83
C ILE A 317 -6.99 5.05 -12.72
N THR A 318 -6.60 4.10 -11.88
CA THR A 318 -7.43 3.63 -10.77
C THR A 318 -7.17 4.41 -9.48
N GLY A 319 -5.98 4.98 -9.31
CA GLY A 319 -5.54 5.54 -8.03
C GLY A 319 -5.50 4.50 -6.91
N PHE A 320 -5.31 3.20 -7.27
CA PHE A 320 -5.38 2.09 -6.33
C PHE A 320 -4.36 1.01 -6.66
N HIS A 321 -3.35 0.87 -5.82
CA HIS A 321 -2.19 0.00 -6.07
C HIS A 321 -2.59 -1.47 -6.28
N MET A 322 -3.49 -2.01 -5.43
CA MET A 322 -3.93 -3.41 -5.51
C MET A 322 -4.62 -3.73 -6.85
N ALA A 323 -5.40 -2.78 -7.40
CA ALA A 323 -6.04 -2.98 -8.69
C ALA A 323 -5.02 -3.13 -9.82
N SER A 324 -3.96 -2.35 -9.81
CA SER A 324 -2.86 -2.52 -10.76
C SER A 324 -2.20 -3.88 -10.65
N LEU A 325 -1.92 -4.33 -9.42
CA LEU A 325 -1.29 -5.64 -9.18
C LEU A 325 -2.19 -6.79 -9.63
N SER A 326 -3.49 -6.73 -9.34
CA SER A 326 -4.45 -7.79 -9.73
C SER A 326 -4.55 -7.98 -11.24
N MET A 327 -4.19 -6.95 -12.01
CA MET A 327 -4.19 -7.03 -13.46
C MET A 327 -2.90 -7.56 -14.05
N VAL A 328 -1.79 -7.12 -13.50
CA VAL A 328 -0.49 -7.38 -14.14
C VAL A 328 0.14 -8.67 -13.61
N LEU A 329 -0.04 -8.99 -12.32
CA LEU A 329 0.59 -10.16 -11.73
C LEU A 329 0.10 -11.50 -12.29
N PRO A 330 -1.21 -11.74 -12.56
CA PRO A 330 -1.62 -12.98 -13.21
C PRO A 330 -0.95 -13.19 -14.58
N MET A 331 -0.71 -12.09 -15.32
CA MET A 331 0.01 -12.16 -16.59
C MET A 331 1.49 -12.48 -16.38
N LEU A 332 2.13 -11.88 -15.38
CA LEU A 332 3.51 -12.20 -15.01
C LEU A 332 3.66 -13.68 -14.63
N MET A 333 2.68 -14.25 -13.92
CA MET A 333 2.68 -15.64 -13.48
C MET A 333 2.56 -16.66 -14.63
N THR A 334 2.17 -16.22 -15.85
CA THR A 334 2.19 -17.09 -17.03
C THR A 334 3.60 -17.33 -17.60
N LEU A 335 4.59 -16.60 -17.11
CA LEU A 335 5.98 -16.74 -17.55
C LEU A 335 6.66 -17.85 -16.76
N ASP A 336 7.36 -18.73 -17.48
CA ASP A 336 8.14 -19.82 -16.88
C ASP A 336 9.51 -19.27 -16.42
N LEU A 337 9.55 -18.71 -15.21
CA LEU A 337 10.72 -18.08 -14.60
C LEU A 337 11.16 -18.85 -13.36
N GLY A 338 12.47 -18.97 -13.18
CA GLY A 338 13.03 -19.40 -11.89
C GLY A 338 12.67 -18.42 -10.76
N MET A 339 12.66 -18.90 -9.50
CA MET A 339 12.23 -18.12 -8.34
C MET A 339 12.97 -16.77 -8.22
N GLY A 340 14.28 -16.75 -8.42
CA GLY A 340 15.06 -15.52 -8.31
C GLY A 340 14.70 -14.49 -9.38
N GLN A 341 14.49 -14.94 -10.61
CA GLN A 341 14.05 -14.08 -11.70
C GLN A 341 12.62 -13.58 -11.47
N MET A 342 11.73 -14.46 -11.03
CA MET A 342 10.36 -14.10 -10.66
C MET A 342 10.33 -13.01 -9.59
N LEU A 343 11.15 -13.09 -8.55
CA LEU A 343 11.26 -12.06 -7.51
C LEU A 343 11.73 -10.70 -8.07
N ALA A 344 12.67 -10.71 -9.02
CA ALA A 344 13.13 -9.46 -9.66
C ALA A 344 12.00 -8.79 -10.46
N TYR A 345 11.26 -9.57 -11.25
CA TYR A 345 10.13 -9.06 -12.04
C TYR A 345 8.96 -8.64 -11.15
N MET A 346 8.72 -9.37 -10.06
CA MET A 346 7.73 -9.00 -9.04
C MET A 346 8.07 -7.65 -8.40
N TYR A 347 9.32 -7.47 -7.98
CA TYR A 347 9.80 -6.20 -7.45
C TYR A 347 9.56 -5.06 -8.43
N PHE A 348 9.95 -5.24 -9.70
CA PHE A 348 9.80 -4.24 -10.74
C PHE A 348 8.33 -3.87 -10.97
N THR A 349 7.48 -4.88 -11.13
CA THR A 349 6.04 -4.71 -11.36
C THR A 349 5.36 -4.03 -10.16
N TYR A 350 5.69 -4.47 -8.94
CA TYR A 350 5.14 -3.92 -7.70
C TYR A 350 5.48 -2.43 -7.54
N CYS A 351 6.74 -2.08 -7.76
CA CYS A 351 7.18 -0.70 -7.62
C CYS A 351 6.63 0.22 -8.73
N TRP A 352 6.50 -0.26 -9.98
CA TRP A 352 5.88 0.52 -11.05
C TRP A 352 4.37 0.70 -10.84
N ALA A 353 3.67 -0.32 -10.35
CA ALA A 353 2.27 -0.20 -9.94
C ALA A 353 2.11 0.83 -8.82
N PHE A 354 3.04 0.82 -7.85
CA PHE A 354 3.09 1.83 -6.78
C PHE A 354 3.34 3.24 -7.36
N MET A 355 4.30 3.41 -8.27
CA MET A 355 4.57 4.70 -8.90
C MET A 355 3.33 5.25 -9.62
N GLY A 356 2.61 4.42 -10.38
CA GLY A 356 1.36 4.80 -11.02
C GLY A 356 0.31 5.26 -10.02
N TYR A 357 0.05 4.46 -8.99
CA TYR A 357 -0.85 4.80 -7.89
C TYR A 357 -0.42 6.09 -7.16
N TYR A 358 0.85 6.19 -6.79
CA TYR A 358 1.40 7.29 -6.00
C TYR A 358 1.28 8.64 -6.71
N PHE A 359 1.48 8.68 -8.02
CA PHE A 359 1.35 9.88 -8.85
C PHE A 359 -0.06 10.05 -9.48
N SER A 360 -1.02 9.19 -9.11
CA SER A 360 -2.39 9.31 -9.64
C SER A 360 -3.10 10.56 -9.09
N PRO A 361 -3.78 11.34 -9.94
CA PRO A 361 -4.63 12.43 -9.48
C PRO A 361 -5.85 11.94 -8.67
N LEU A 362 -6.17 10.63 -8.74
CA LEU A 362 -7.25 10.00 -7.98
C LEU A 362 -6.78 9.48 -6.62
N HIS A 363 -5.51 9.66 -6.29
CA HIS A 363 -4.93 9.20 -5.02
C HIS A 363 -5.47 10.03 -3.84
N MET A 364 -6.37 9.43 -3.07
CA MET A 364 -7.07 10.08 -1.95
C MET A 364 -6.13 10.73 -0.93
N CYS A 365 -4.98 10.11 -0.64
CA CYS A 365 -4.02 10.67 0.31
C CYS A 365 -3.44 12.00 -0.20
N GLN A 366 -3.23 12.15 -1.51
CA GLN A 366 -2.78 13.43 -2.09
C GLN A 366 -3.85 14.51 -1.91
N ILE A 367 -5.11 14.17 -2.27
CA ILE A 367 -6.24 15.12 -2.22
C ILE A 367 -6.37 15.67 -0.79
N PHE A 368 -6.46 14.79 0.22
CA PHE A 368 -6.61 15.22 1.60
C PHE A 368 -5.39 15.93 2.17
N THR A 369 -4.18 15.53 1.78
CA THR A 369 -2.95 16.22 2.22
C THR A 369 -2.88 17.62 1.62
N CYS A 370 -3.21 17.77 0.33
CA CYS A 370 -3.22 19.07 -0.34
C CYS A 370 -4.28 20.01 0.25
N GLU A 371 -5.47 19.49 0.50
CA GLU A 371 -6.55 20.24 1.14
C GLU A 371 -6.16 20.73 2.53
N TYR A 372 -5.63 19.84 3.38
CA TYR A 372 -5.22 20.20 4.74
C TYR A 372 -4.09 21.23 4.77
N MET A 373 -3.10 21.08 3.88
CA MET A 373 -1.90 21.94 3.86
C MET A 373 -2.06 23.20 3.00
N ASP A 374 -3.23 23.38 2.38
CA ASP A 374 -3.50 24.49 1.45
C ASP A 374 -2.44 24.55 0.33
N VAL A 375 -2.27 23.41 -0.37
CA VAL A 375 -1.32 23.23 -1.48
C VAL A 375 -2.07 22.80 -2.72
N THR A 376 -1.77 23.43 -3.87
CA THR A 376 -2.34 22.98 -5.13
C THR A 376 -1.72 21.66 -5.58
N ILE A 377 -2.51 20.82 -6.27
CA ILE A 377 -1.99 19.57 -6.88
C ILE A 377 -0.80 19.87 -7.81
N LYS A 378 -0.84 21.00 -8.52
CA LYS A 378 0.25 21.43 -9.41
C LYS A 378 1.55 21.68 -8.65
N ASP A 379 1.50 22.30 -7.48
CA ASP A 379 2.70 22.59 -6.69
C ASP A 379 3.21 21.33 -5.98
N LEU A 380 2.32 20.42 -5.59
CA LEU A 380 2.71 19.10 -5.11
C LEU A 380 3.47 18.32 -6.20
N TYR A 381 2.96 18.31 -7.44
CA TYR A 381 3.65 17.62 -8.55
C TYR A 381 5.01 18.23 -8.89
N LYS A 382 5.19 19.56 -8.75
CA LYS A 382 6.52 20.17 -8.85
C LYS A 382 7.48 19.65 -7.77
N ALA A 383 6.99 19.50 -6.53
CA ALA A 383 7.77 18.94 -5.44
C ALA A 383 8.07 17.44 -5.65
N TYR A 384 7.18 16.70 -6.33
CA TYR A 384 7.33 15.29 -6.65
C TYR A 384 8.26 15.01 -7.83
N ALA A 385 8.38 15.91 -8.80
CA ALA A 385 9.10 15.64 -10.04
C ALA A 385 10.53 15.11 -9.81
N PRO A 386 11.35 15.69 -8.91
CA PRO A 386 12.68 15.13 -8.62
C PRO A 386 12.63 13.73 -7.99
N LEU A 387 11.62 13.46 -7.14
CA LEU A 387 11.42 12.15 -6.53
C LEU A 387 11.05 11.10 -7.60
N MET A 388 10.16 11.45 -8.52
CA MET A 388 9.77 10.58 -9.63
C MET A 388 10.98 10.18 -10.49
N VAL A 389 11.80 11.16 -10.86
CA VAL A 389 13.01 10.89 -11.65
C VAL A 389 13.99 9.99 -10.89
N ALA A 390 14.28 10.32 -9.64
CA ALA A 390 15.20 9.53 -8.81
C ALA A 390 14.69 8.10 -8.59
N SER A 391 13.39 7.94 -8.30
CA SER A 391 12.77 6.62 -8.11
C SER A 391 12.77 5.79 -9.39
N THR A 392 12.53 6.41 -10.55
CA THR A 392 12.60 5.75 -11.85
C THR A 392 14.02 5.22 -12.13
N ILE A 393 15.03 6.05 -11.94
CA ILE A 393 16.45 5.64 -12.14
C ILE A 393 16.79 4.49 -11.17
N PHE A 394 16.41 4.63 -9.90
CA PHE A 394 16.66 3.60 -8.90
C PHE A 394 15.99 2.27 -9.25
N LEU A 395 14.75 2.30 -9.74
CA LEU A 395 14.01 1.09 -10.13
C LEU A 395 14.71 0.33 -11.25
N PHE A 396 15.16 1.03 -12.29
CA PHE A 396 15.89 0.38 -13.39
C PHE A 396 17.20 -0.20 -12.88
N VAL A 397 18.01 0.57 -12.16
CA VAL A 397 19.30 0.09 -11.65
C VAL A 397 19.12 -1.11 -10.73
N SER A 398 18.22 -1.03 -9.75
CA SER A 398 17.97 -2.12 -8.80
C SER A 398 17.36 -3.35 -9.47
N PHE A 399 16.47 -3.18 -10.45
CA PHE A 399 15.93 -4.28 -11.22
C PHE A 399 17.03 -5.06 -11.95
N PHE A 400 17.94 -4.37 -12.68
CA PHE A 400 19.03 -5.05 -13.39
C PHE A 400 19.96 -5.78 -12.42
N VAL A 401 20.25 -5.18 -11.26
CA VAL A 401 21.02 -5.85 -10.20
C VAL A 401 20.29 -7.10 -9.70
N PHE A 402 19.01 -6.98 -9.35
CA PHE A 402 18.22 -8.11 -8.85
C PHE A 402 18.05 -9.21 -9.88
N ASN A 403 17.79 -8.86 -11.14
CA ASN A 403 17.63 -9.83 -12.22
C ASN A 403 18.91 -10.64 -12.50
N GLN A 404 20.06 -10.08 -12.16
CA GLN A 404 21.35 -10.77 -12.27
C GLN A 404 21.69 -11.60 -11.03
N PHE A 405 21.47 -11.06 -9.82
CA PHE A 405 21.96 -11.69 -8.59
C PHE A 405 20.95 -12.63 -7.91
N LEU A 406 19.63 -12.33 -7.96
CA LEU A 406 18.64 -13.19 -7.30
C LEU A 406 18.58 -14.62 -7.88
N PRO A 407 18.72 -14.85 -9.21
CA PRO A 407 18.80 -16.21 -9.73
C PRO A 407 20.00 -17.03 -9.21
N MET A 408 21.08 -16.35 -8.81
CA MET A 408 22.24 -17.03 -8.21
C MET A 408 21.98 -17.50 -6.78
N ILE A 409 21.00 -16.88 -6.09
CA ILE A 409 20.67 -17.17 -4.68
C ILE A 409 19.49 -18.15 -4.59
N PHE A 410 18.49 -17.98 -5.46
CA PHE A 410 17.22 -18.71 -5.38
C PHE A 410 17.01 -19.72 -6.53
N GLY A 411 17.86 -19.78 -7.51
CA GLY A 411 17.75 -20.66 -8.66
C GLY A 411 16.91 -20.11 -9.79
#